data_93192e0989ea030aafc3c4979ae56e3c
#
_entry.id   93192e0989ea030aafc3c4979ae56e3c
#
_cell.length_a   1.000
_cell.length_b   1.000
_cell.length_c   1.000
_cell.angle_alpha   90.00
_cell.angle_beta   90.00
_cell.angle_gamma   90.00
#
_symmetry.space_group_name_H-M   'P 1'
#
loop_
_entity.id
_entity.type
_entity.pdbx_description
1 polymer ?
#
loop_
_entity_poly.entity_id
_entity_poly.type
_entity_poly.pdbx_seq_one_letter_code
_entity_poly.pdbx_strand_id
1 'polypeptide(L)'
;TSGHLIRPNKTNRHIGPSLHINTYNYPGKARNYPHMIQPDYIFECSWEVCNKVGGIYTVLSTKARTLQQRFTDTIIFIGPDRGKPDADFREDPALYADWAKAAASEGLSVRKGRWQIPGTPPVILVDYQPFFEKKNEVYYEMWESFGVDSSKAYGDYDESCIFAYATGKTIESFYRFHGLEQKKIIAYFNEWMLGFGELYLQKYVPQIATVFTTHATSIGRSIAGNGKPLYGCMNGYDGNRMARELNMEAKHSVEKQAARYADCFTTVSDITATECRQLLDRAPDIVTPNGFEPDFVPVADAYPARRTEARKKLLRVAETLCGRTIDEDAFLIS
;
A
#
# COMPACT_ATOMS: atom_id res chain seq x y z
N THR A 1 25.39 18.89 28.55
CA THR A 1 25.14 19.96 27.56
C THR A 1 24.31 19.42 26.46
N SER A 2 23.00 19.59 26.62
CA SER A 2 21.95 19.16 25.70
C SER A 2 21.97 20.03 24.43
N GLY A 3 22.45 19.48 23.35
CA GLY A 3 22.29 20.06 22.00
C GLY A 3 20.87 19.82 21.49
N HIS A 4 20.01 20.81 21.61
CA HIS A 4 18.75 20.85 20.89
C HIS A 4 19.06 20.97 19.40
N LEU A 5 18.90 19.90 18.65
CA LEU A 5 18.80 19.95 17.20
C LEU A 5 17.53 20.72 16.83
N ILE A 6 17.72 21.96 16.42
CA ILE A 6 16.70 22.83 15.85
C ILE A 6 16.23 22.15 14.56
N ARG A 7 14.98 21.67 14.55
CA ARG A 7 14.30 21.22 13.33
C ARG A 7 14.31 22.36 12.32
N PRO A 8 14.67 22.14 11.05
CA PRO A 8 14.39 23.14 10.04
C PRO A 8 12.88 23.32 10.00
N ASN A 9 12.45 24.53 10.29
CA ASN A 9 11.09 25.00 10.16
C ASN A 9 10.66 24.71 8.72
N LYS A 10 9.71 23.78 8.52
CA LYS A 10 9.03 23.66 7.22
C LYS A 10 8.34 25.01 6.97
N THR A 11 9.07 25.90 6.29
CA THR A 11 8.47 27.12 5.77
C THR A 11 7.25 26.71 4.98
N ASN A 12 6.09 27.25 5.39
CA ASN A 12 4.81 27.17 4.72
C ASN A 12 5.01 27.16 3.19
N ARG A 13 5.03 25.96 2.60
CA ARG A 13 4.69 25.86 1.20
C ARG A 13 3.20 26.16 1.15
N HIS A 14 2.87 27.36 0.73
CA HIS A 14 1.53 27.73 0.38
C HIS A 14 1.04 26.70 -0.65
N ILE A 15 0.31 25.70 -0.18
CA ILE A 15 -0.59 24.93 -1.01
C ILE A 15 -1.68 25.93 -1.36
N GLY A 16 -1.74 26.29 -2.64
CA GLY A 16 -2.77 27.18 -3.17
C GLY A 16 -4.17 26.70 -2.83
N PRO A 17 -5.20 27.54 -3.04
CA PRO A 17 -6.54 27.33 -2.51
C PRO A 17 -7.07 25.95 -2.85
N SER A 18 -7.66 25.29 -1.85
CA SER A 18 -8.29 23.99 -1.92
C SER A 18 -9.17 23.87 -3.18
N LEU A 19 -8.71 23.08 -4.15
CA LEU A 19 -9.54 22.65 -5.27
C LEU A 19 -10.60 21.70 -4.72
N HIS A 20 -11.81 22.20 -4.55
CA HIS A 20 -12.99 21.35 -4.45
C HIS A 20 -13.16 20.63 -5.78
N ILE A 21 -12.60 19.41 -5.87
CA ILE A 21 -12.86 18.51 -6.99
C ILE A 21 -14.14 17.75 -6.68
N ASN A 22 -15.29 18.37 -7.06
CA ASN A 22 -16.56 17.68 -7.18
C ASN A 22 -16.52 16.94 -8.52
N THR A 23 -16.26 15.62 -8.52
CA THR A 23 -16.28 14.86 -9.77
C THR A 23 -16.89 13.49 -9.61
N TYR A 24 -18.19 13.41 -9.74
CA TYR A 24 -18.82 12.25 -10.34
C TYR A 24 -19.35 12.65 -11.72
N ASN A 25 -18.56 12.38 -12.77
CA ASN A 25 -19.04 12.34 -14.15
C ASN A 25 -18.07 11.48 -14.97
N TYR A 26 -18.42 10.21 -15.20
CA TYR A 26 -17.98 9.46 -16.39
C TYR A 26 -18.84 9.92 -17.57
N PRO A 27 -18.27 10.18 -18.79
CA PRO A 27 -17.57 9.28 -19.65
C PRO A 27 -16.34 9.87 -20.41
N GLY A 28 -15.34 9.07 -20.61
CA GLY A 28 -14.48 8.95 -21.77
C GLY A 28 -13.98 10.19 -22.52
N LYS A 29 -13.42 11.22 -21.84
CA LYS A 29 -12.47 12.15 -22.48
C LYS A 29 -11.37 12.44 -21.47
N ALA A 30 -10.14 12.11 -21.85
CA ALA A 30 -8.95 12.57 -21.13
C ALA A 30 -9.03 14.10 -20.96
N ARG A 31 -9.30 14.57 -19.76
CA ARG A 31 -9.20 16.01 -19.46
C ARG A 31 -7.71 16.34 -19.50
N ASN A 32 -7.29 17.14 -20.46
CA ASN A 32 -5.99 17.81 -20.41
C ASN A 32 -5.98 18.73 -19.18
N TYR A 33 -5.32 18.30 -18.12
CA TYR A 33 -4.98 19.15 -16.98
C TYR A 33 -3.66 19.89 -17.35
N PRO A 34 -3.68 21.17 -17.65
CA PRO A 34 -2.55 21.86 -18.27
C PRO A 34 -1.32 22.02 -17.37
N HIS A 35 -1.34 21.53 -16.11
CA HIS A 35 -0.25 21.63 -15.15
C HIS A 35 -0.02 20.37 -14.30
N MET A 36 -0.46 19.19 -14.77
CA MET A 36 -0.13 17.96 -14.05
C MET A 36 1.37 17.67 -14.15
N ILE A 37 2.06 17.78 -13.03
CA ILE A 37 3.43 17.30 -12.89
C ILE A 37 3.40 15.79 -13.05
N GLN A 38 4.03 15.24 -14.09
CA GLN A 38 4.20 13.80 -14.22
C GLN A 38 5.42 13.38 -13.41
N PRO A 39 5.32 12.31 -12.61
CA PRO A 39 6.50 11.71 -11.99
C PRO A 39 7.37 11.05 -13.04
N ASP A 40 8.69 11.09 -12.81
CA ASP A 40 9.66 10.34 -13.60
C ASP A 40 9.71 8.86 -13.17
N TYR A 41 9.53 8.60 -11.86
CA TYR A 41 9.48 7.26 -11.28
C TYR A 41 8.35 7.15 -10.26
N ILE A 42 7.75 5.96 -10.19
CA ILE A 42 6.77 5.59 -9.16
C ILE A 42 7.20 4.26 -8.56
N PHE A 43 7.35 4.21 -7.23
CA PHE A 43 7.48 2.97 -6.48
C PHE A 43 6.13 2.63 -5.84
N GLU A 44 5.52 1.54 -6.25
CA GLU A 44 4.23 1.07 -5.72
C GLU A 44 4.48 -0.08 -4.73
N CYS A 45 4.38 0.21 -3.43
CA CYS A 45 4.77 -0.70 -2.36
C CYS A 45 3.57 -1.33 -1.69
N SER A 46 3.55 -2.65 -1.57
CA SER A 46 2.52 -3.37 -0.84
C SER A 46 3.00 -4.77 -0.41
N TRP A 47 2.49 -5.23 0.72
CA TRP A 47 2.62 -6.62 1.14
C TRP A 47 2.05 -7.62 0.13
N GLU A 48 1.09 -7.18 -0.70
CA GLU A 48 0.38 -8.03 -1.66
C GLU A 48 0.95 -7.97 -3.10
N VAL A 49 2.10 -7.35 -3.34
CA VAL A 49 2.79 -7.46 -4.63
C VAL A 49 3.34 -8.88 -4.81
N CYS A 50 2.94 -9.57 -5.87
CA CYS A 50 3.22 -10.99 -6.12
C CYS A 50 2.82 -11.92 -4.96
N ASN A 51 1.97 -11.47 -4.06
CA ASN A 51 1.56 -12.17 -2.85
C ASN A 51 0.04 -12.01 -2.66
N LYS A 52 -0.73 -12.93 -3.21
CA LYS A 52 -2.19 -12.87 -3.17
C LYS A 52 -2.72 -13.30 -1.80
N VAL A 53 -2.96 -12.33 -0.92
CA VAL A 53 -3.52 -12.54 0.42
C VAL A 53 -4.92 -11.98 0.53
N GLY A 54 -5.15 -10.76 0.00
CA GLY A 54 -6.41 -10.05 0.17
C GLY A 54 -6.81 -9.22 -1.05
N GLY A 55 -7.64 -8.21 -0.80
CA GLY A 55 -8.21 -7.35 -1.85
C GLY A 55 -7.23 -6.36 -2.45
N ILE A 56 -6.15 -6.01 -1.75
CA ILE A 56 -5.15 -5.05 -2.25
C ILE A 56 -4.42 -5.63 -3.46
N TYR A 57 -4.17 -6.95 -3.48
CA TYR A 57 -3.67 -7.63 -4.69
C TYR A 57 -4.51 -7.28 -5.92
N THR A 58 -5.83 -7.35 -5.79
CA THR A 58 -6.74 -7.03 -6.91
C THR A 58 -6.65 -5.55 -7.28
N VAL A 59 -6.61 -4.65 -6.30
CA VAL A 59 -6.46 -3.21 -6.55
C VAL A 59 -5.18 -2.92 -7.33
N LEU A 60 -4.05 -3.51 -6.93
CA LEU A 60 -2.76 -3.29 -7.58
C LEU A 60 -2.71 -3.93 -8.97
N SER A 61 -3.11 -5.21 -9.08
CA SER A 61 -3.03 -5.96 -10.33
C SER A 61 -3.95 -5.41 -11.41
N THR A 62 -5.10 -4.84 -11.04
CA THR A 62 -6.02 -4.25 -12.02
C THR A 62 -5.53 -2.90 -12.55
N LYS A 63 -4.88 -2.07 -11.74
CA LYS A 63 -4.34 -0.78 -12.20
C LYS A 63 -2.99 -0.90 -12.91
N ALA A 64 -2.29 -2.03 -12.75
CA ALA A 64 -0.91 -2.21 -13.21
C ALA A 64 -0.76 -2.01 -14.73
N ARG A 65 -1.69 -2.55 -15.55
CA ARG A 65 -1.67 -2.37 -17.01
C ARG A 65 -1.70 -0.89 -17.40
N THR A 66 -2.64 -0.15 -16.84
CA THR A 66 -2.80 1.29 -17.13
C THR A 66 -1.59 2.10 -16.70
N LEU A 67 -1.02 1.79 -15.54
CA LEU A 67 0.19 2.44 -15.05
C LEU A 67 1.40 2.09 -15.92
N GLN A 68 1.57 0.83 -16.28
CA GLN A 68 2.67 0.39 -17.14
C GLN A 68 2.59 1.01 -18.54
N GLN A 69 1.41 1.13 -19.13
CA GLN A 69 1.21 1.82 -20.41
C GLN A 69 1.58 3.30 -20.34
N ARG A 70 1.34 3.95 -19.20
CA ARG A 70 1.60 5.37 -19.02
C ARG A 70 3.04 5.69 -18.63
N PHE A 71 3.64 4.86 -17.77
CA PHE A 71 4.94 5.13 -17.18
C PHE A 71 6.03 4.17 -17.67
N THR A 72 5.65 3.15 -18.44
CA THR A 72 6.53 2.09 -18.94
C THR A 72 7.50 1.65 -17.83
N ASP A 73 8.52 1.08 -17.86
CA ASP A 73 9.35 0.51 -16.78
C ASP A 73 9.83 1.51 -15.70
N THR A 74 9.22 2.69 -15.60
CA THR A 74 9.45 3.64 -14.49
C THR A 74 8.39 3.55 -13.38
N ILE A 75 7.35 2.71 -13.55
CA ILE A 75 6.53 2.22 -12.43
C ILE A 75 7.10 0.89 -11.94
N ILE A 76 7.54 0.84 -10.70
CA ILE A 76 8.21 -0.32 -10.10
C ILE A 76 7.38 -0.78 -8.90
N PHE A 77 6.93 -2.03 -8.92
CA PHE A 77 6.22 -2.61 -7.79
C PHE A 77 7.22 -3.24 -6.80
N ILE A 78 6.99 -3.02 -5.50
CA ILE A 78 7.85 -3.58 -4.46
C ILE A 78 7.02 -4.44 -3.51
N GLY A 79 7.45 -5.68 -3.31
CA GLY A 79 6.81 -6.66 -2.45
C GLY A 79 7.79 -7.45 -1.60
N PRO A 80 7.30 -8.27 -0.65
CA PRO A 80 8.15 -9.13 0.17
C PRO A 80 8.68 -10.32 -0.62
N ASP A 81 9.96 -10.63 -0.47
CA ASP A 81 10.48 -11.94 -0.88
C ASP A 81 10.16 -12.97 0.20
N ARG A 82 9.31 -13.91 -0.11
CA ARG A 82 8.88 -14.96 0.82
C ARG A 82 9.67 -16.27 0.63
N GLY A 83 10.72 -16.25 -0.18
CA GLY A 83 11.58 -17.43 -0.42
C GLY A 83 10.87 -18.59 -1.12
N LYS A 84 9.66 -18.38 -1.69
CA LYS A 84 8.89 -19.41 -2.38
C LYS A 84 8.79 -19.05 -3.87
N PRO A 85 8.70 -20.06 -4.76
CA PRO A 85 8.33 -19.80 -6.14
C PRO A 85 6.92 -19.21 -6.17
N ASP A 86 6.80 -17.97 -6.62
CA ASP A 86 5.50 -17.33 -6.84
C ASP A 86 5.09 -17.54 -8.30
N ALA A 87 3.91 -18.11 -8.53
CA ALA A 87 3.37 -18.33 -9.87
C ALA A 87 3.21 -17.00 -10.64
N ASP A 88 3.04 -15.91 -9.89
CA ASP A 88 2.84 -14.57 -10.43
C ASP A 88 4.15 -13.79 -10.65
N PHE A 89 5.29 -14.33 -10.30
CA PHE A 89 6.59 -13.66 -10.45
C PHE A 89 7.49 -14.44 -11.41
N ARG A 90 8.00 -13.75 -12.43
CA ARG A 90 9.03 -14.26 -13.33
C ARG A 90 10.31 -13.46 -13.14
N GLU A 91 11.34 -14.14 -12.70
CA GLU A 91 12.66 -13.52 -12.51
C GLU A 91 13.23 -13.00 -13.83
N ASP A 92 13.85 -11.82 -13.80
CA ASP A 92 14.57 -11.21 -14.91
C ASP A 92 15.96 -10.79 -14.42
N PRO A 93 16.97 -11.64 -14.63
CA PRO A 93 18.33 -11.36 -14.14
C PRO A 93 18.96 -10.10 -14.73
N ALA A 94 18.54 -9.67 -15.92
CA ALA A 94 19.06 -8.48 -16.58
C ALA A 94 18.46 -7.18 -16.01
N LEU A 95 17.23 -7.24 -15.50
CA LEU A 95 16.53 -6.08 -14.95
C LEU A 95 17.30 -5.53 -13.73
N TYR A 96 17.73 -4.28 -13.78
CA TYR A 96 18.47 -3.60 -12.68
C TYR A 96 19.69 -4.37 -12.17
N ALA A 97 20.41 -5.10 -13.05
CA ALA A 97 21.49 -6.03 -12.67
C ALA A 97 22.62 -5.36 -11.89
N ASP A 98 23.08 -4.20 -12.35
CA ASP A 98 24.20 -3.50 -11.73
C ASP A 98 23.81 -2.87 -10.39
N TRP A 99 22.61 -2.31 -10.30
CA TRP A 99 22.07 -1.86 -9.04
C TRP A 99 21.94 -3.01 -8.01
N ALA A 100 21.41 -4.15 -8.41
CA ALA A 100 21.24 -5.27 -7.49
C ALA A 100 22.57 -5.78 -6.92
N LYS A 101 23.66 -5.72 -7.69
CA LYS A 101 25.03 -6.03 -7.18
C LYS A 101 25.48 -5.00 -6.16
N ALA A 102 25.26 -3.70 -6.43
CA ALA A 102 25.57 -2.62 -5.49
C ALA A 102 24.75 -2.76 -4.22
N ALA A 103 23.44 -2.97 -4.32
CA ALA A 103 22.53 -3.18 -3.20
C ALA A 103 22.95 -4.35 -2.30
N ALA A 104 23.43 -5.46 -2.89
CA ALA A 104 23.97 -6.58 -2.13
C ALA A 104 25.20 -6.18 -1.29
N SER A 105 26.03 -5.27 -1.78
CA SER A 105 27.18 -4.73 -1.03
C SER A 105 26.74 -3.82 0.13
N GLU A 106 25.53 -3.29 0.09
CA GLU A 106 24.90 -2.50 1.15
C GLU A 106 24.13 -3.39 2.17
N GLY A 107 24.14 -4.71 1.98
CA GLY A 107 23.42 -5.67 2.80
C GLY A 107 21.93 -5.82 2.45
N LEU A 108 21.55 -5.38 1.24
CA LEU A 108 20.21 -5.58 0.71
C LEU A 108 20.18 -6.82 -0.19
N SER A 109 19.25 -7.72 0.08
CA SER A 109 18.98 -8.90 -0.77
C SER A 109 17.66 -8.70 -1.49
N VAL A 110 17.69 -8.74 -2.83
CA VAL A 110 16.50 -8.50 -3.65
C VAL A 110 16.42 -9.50 -4.80
N ARG A 111 15.20 -9.94 -5.10
CA ARG A 111 14.88 -10.61 -6.36
C ARG A 111 14.17 -9.61 -7.27
N LYS A 112 14.51 -9.60 -8.54
CA LYS A 112 14.00 -8.65 -9.52
C LYS A 112 13.46 -9.37 -10.74
N GLY A 113 12.35 -8.86 -11.28
CA GLY A 113 11.67 -9.52 -12.38
C GLY A 113 10.40 -8.82 -12.79
N ARG A 114 9.47 -9.61 -13.30
CA ARG A 114 8.19 -9.13 -13.84
C ARG A 114 7.03 -9.82 -13.15
N TRP A 115 6.04 -9.02 -12.76
CA TRP A 115 4.75 -9.54 -12.25
C TRP A 115 3.95 -10.13 -13.42
N GLN A 116 3.53 -11.40 -13.30
CA GLN A 116 2.81 -12.13 -14.36
C GLN A 116 1.32 -11.80 -14.38
N ILE A 117 1.01 -10.50 -14.47
CA ILE A 117 -0.33 -9.92 -14.58
C ILE A 117 -0.41 -9.06 -15.84
N PRO A 118 -1.61 -8.60 -16.25
CA PRO A 118 -1.72 -7.69 -17.39
C PRO A 118 -0.84 -6.44 -17.23
N GLY A 119 -0.04 -6.17 -18.26
CA GLY A 119 0.96 -5.09 -18.25
C GLY A 119 2.37 -5.53 -17.87
N THR A 120 2.55 -6.70 -17.27
CA THR A 120 3.87 -7.28 -16.87
C THR A 120 4.85 -6.26 -16.28
N PRO A 121 4.45 -5.48 -15.26
CA PRO A 121 5.28 -4.42 -14.72
C PRO A 121 6.54 -4.97 -14.03
N PRO A 122 7.63 -4.17 -13.94
CA PRO A 122 8.79 -4.53 -13.16
C PRO A 122 8.48 -4.64 -11.68
N VAL A 123 9.11 -5.62 -11.04
CA VAL A 123 8.97 -5.91 -9.60
C VAL A 123 10.34 -6.07 -8.96
N ILE A 124 10.45 -5.56 -7.75
CA ILE A 124 11.53 -5.86 -6.81
C ILE A 124 10.91 -6.56 -5.60
N LEU A 125 11.31 -7.80 -5.35
CA LEU A 125 10.97 -8.52 -4.12
C LEU A 125 12.13 -8.38 -3.13
N VAL A 126 11.81 -7.90 -1.92
CA VAL A 126 12.81 -7.55 -0.90
C VAL A 126 12.87 -8.66 0.15
N ASP A 127 14.05 -9.23 0.34
CA ASP A 127 14.35 -10.08 1.49
C ASP A 127 14.56 -9.20 2.72
N TYR A 128 13.60 -9.24 3.62
CA TYR A 128 13.61 -8.44 4.84
C TYR A 128 14.11 -9.22 6.08
N GLN A 129 14.35 -10.53 5.94
CA GLN A 129 14.76 -11.39 7.06
C GLN A 129 16.04 -10.92 7.76
N PRO A 130 17.09 -10.47 7.06
CA PRO A 130 18.31 -9.99 7.72
C PRO A 130 18.10 -8.77 8.64
N PHE A 131 17.03 -8.00 8.41
CA PHE A 131 16.74 -6.82 9.20
C PHE A 131 16.13 -7.13 10.57
N PHE A 132 15.68 -8.37 10.82
CA PHE A 132 15.19 -8.77 12.14
C PHE A 132 16.25 -8.68 13.23
N GLU A 133 17.52 -8.86 12.89
CA GLU A 133 18.63 -8.69 13.86
C GLU A 133 18.67 -7.29 14.44
N LYS A 134 18.23 -6.29 13.68
CA LYS A 134 18.19 -4.86 14.09
C LYS A 134 16.79 -4.39 14.46
N LYS A 135 15.83 -5.28 14.67
CA LYS A 135 14.43 -4.94 14.90
C LYS A 135 14.26 -3.91 16.03
N ASN A 136 14.91 -4.11 17.14
CA ASN A 136 14.79 -3.22 18.32
C ASN A 136 15.39 -1.83 18.04
N GLU A 137 16.46 -1.75 17.27
CA GLU A 137 17.06 -0.48 16.83
C GLU A 137 16.10 0.28 15.91
N VAL A 138 15.48 -0.45 14.95
CA VAL A 138 14.47 0.11 14.05
C VAL A 138 13.26 0.63 14.83
N TYR A 139 12.77 -0.11 15.82
CA TYR A 139 11.64 0.32 16.65
C TYR A 139 11.97 1.55 17.46
N TYR A 140 13.17 1.58 18.09
CA TYR A 140 13.64 2.74 18.82
C TYR A 140 13.76 3.96 17.91
N GLU A 141 14.31 3.80 16.71
CA GLU A 141 14.43 4.86 15.71
C GLU A 141 13.07 5.44 15.32
N MET A 142 12.08 4.59 15.06
CA MET A 142 10.73 5.01 14.68
C MET A 142 10.00 5.69 15.83
N TRP A 143 10.24 5.23 17.06
CA TRP A 143 9.73 5.88 18.26
C TRP A 143 10.35 7.26 18.47
N GLU A 144 11.67 7.36 18.41
CA GLU A 144 12.40 8.62 18.65
C GLU A 144 12.06 9.66 17.57
N SER A 145 11.99 9.25 16.31
CA SER A 145 11.79 10.18 15.18
C SER A 145 10.34 10.58 14.96
N PHE A 146 9.41 9.66 15.18
CA PHE A 146 8.00 9.82 14.77
C PHE A 146 7.00 9.53 15.89
N GLY A 147 7.46 9.01 17.03
CA GLY A 147 6.58 8.63 18.15
C GLY A 147 5.76 7.37 17.87
N VAL A 148 6.26 6.46 17.02
CA VAL A 148 5.59 5.17 16.79
C VAL A 148 5.82 4.25 17.99
N ASP A 149 4.75 3.83 18.66
CA ASP A 149 4.81 2.93 19.80
C ASP A 149 4.70 1.46 19.37
N SER A 150 5.82 0.78 19.31
CA SER A 150 5.92 -0.66 19.01
C SER A 150 5.98 -1.54 20.27
N SER A 151 5.80 -0.99 21.47
CA SER A 151 5.95 -1.74 22.73
C SER A 151 4.91 -2.85 22.91
N LYS A 152 3.76 -2.75 22.23
CA LYS A 152 2.67 -3.72 22.23
C LYS A 152 2.56 -4.47 20.89
N ALA A 153 3.71 -4.66 20.21
CA ALA A 153 3.76 -5.41 18.95
C ALA A 153 3.33 -6.87 19.14
N TYR A 154 2.51 -7.38 18.24
CA TYR A 154 2.08 -8.78 18.20
C TYR A 154 1.62 -9.21 16.81
N GLY A 155 1.54 -10.53 16.60
CA GLY A 155 1.05 -11.13 15.35
C GLY A 155 1.95 -10.80 14.16
N ASP A 156 1.36 -10.24 13.12
CA ASP A 156 2.00 -9.88 11.86
C ASP A 156 2.72 -8.52 11.87
N TYR A 157 2.79 -7.85 13.03
CA TYR A 157 3.38 -6.51 13.16
C TYR A 157 4.87 -6.50 12.82
N ASP A 158 5.63 -7.41 13.40
CA ASP A 158 7.08 -7.47 13.24
C ASP A 158 7.47 -7.68 11.77
N GLU A 159 6.86 -8.67 11.10
CA GLU A 159 7.13 -8.96 9.69
C GLU A 159 6.79 -7.76 8.80
N SER A 160 5.62 -7.17 9.01
CA SER A 160 5.14 -6.04 8.22
C SER A 160 6.06 -4.82 8.36
N CYS A 161 6.38 -4.44 9.60
CA CYS A 161 7.18 -3.25 9.86
C CYS A 161 8.64 -3.41 9.40
N ILE A 162 9.23 -4.59 9.58
CA ILE A 162 10.60 -4.86 9.13
C ILE A 162 10.68 -4.94 7.61
N PHE A 163 9.70 -5.57 6.94
CA PHE A 163 9.58 -5.49 5.48
C PHE A 163 9.45 -4.05 4.99
N ALA A 164 8.61 -3.25 5.62
CA ALA A 164 8.43 -1.86 5.25
C ALA A 164 9.71 -1.03 5.40
N TYR A 165 10.45 -1.21 6.49
CA TYR A 165 11.75 -0.57 6.71
C TYR A 165 12.76 -0.98 5.62
N ALA A 166 12.87 -2.27 5.32
CA ALA A 166 13.72 -2.79 4.24
C ALA A 166 13.30 -2.23 2.87
N THR A 167 11.99 -2.05 2.63
CA THR A 167 11.46 -1.40 1.41
C THR A 167 11.95 0.05 1.31
N GLY A 168 11.89 0.82 2.38
CA GLY A 168 12.41 2.19 2.41
C GLY A 168 13.89 2.26 2.05
N LYS A 169 14.71 1.38 2.65
CA LYS A 169 16.14 1.26 2.32
C LYS A 169 16.40 0.84 0.88
N THR A 170 15.57 -0.05 0.35
CA THR A 170 15.66 -0.50 -1.05
C THR A 170 15.41 0.66 -2.03
N ILE A 171 14.40 1.49 -1.75
CA ILE A 171 14.10 2.68 -2.55
C ILE A 171 15.24 3.70 -2.46
N GLU A 172 15.79 3.95 -1.26
CA GLU A 172 16.94 4.83 -1.07
C GLU A 172 18.15 4.35 -1.87
N SER A 173 18.50 3.06 -1.78
CA SER A 173 19.62 2.46 -2.54
C SER A 173 19.42 2.63 -4.04
N PHE A 174 18.22 2.32 -4.55
CA PHE A 174 17.87 2.50 -5.96
C PHE A 174 17.99 3.97 -6.40
N TYR A 175 17.46 4.88 -5.61
CA TYR A 175 17.48 6.32 -5.84
C TYR A 175 18.92 6.85 -5.95
N ARG A 176 19.78 6.49 -4.97
CA ARG A 176 21.18 6.93 -4.95
C ARG A 176 22.00 6.32 -6.08
N PHE A 177 21.86 5.03 -6.33
CA PHE A 177 22.61 4.33 -7.38
C PHE A 177 22.34 4.91 -8.77
N HIS A 178 21.08 5.25 -9.06
CA HIS A 178 20.69 5.78 -10.36
C HIS A 178 20.82 7.31 -10.48
N GLY A 179 21.30 8.01 -9.44
CA GLY A 179 21.47 9.46 -9.46
C GLY A 179 20.17 10.22 -9.74
N LEU A 180 19.11 9.88 -9.02
CA LEU A 180 17.75 10.37 -9.29
C LEU A 180 17.41 11.69 -8.59
N GLU A 181 18.39 12.45 -8.08
CA GLU A 181 18.21 13.66 -7.26
C GLU A 181 17.45 14.78 -8.00
N GLN A 182 17.51 14.80 -9.32
CA GLN A 182 16.81 15.77 -10.16
C GLN A 182 15.50 15.24 -10.75
N LYS A 183 15.09 14.03 -10.36
CA LYS A 183 13.88 13.37 -10.83
C LYS A 183 12.73 13.59 -9.89
N LYS A 184 11.52 13.60 -10.45
CA LYS A 184 10.26 13.65 -9.71
C LYS A 184 9.84 12.24 -9.38
N ILE A 185 9.95 11.87 -8.12
CA ILE A 185 9.71 10.50 -7.67
C ILE A 185 8.56 10.46 -6.69
N ILE A 186 7.70 9.47 -6.83
CA ILE A 186 6.64 9.14 -5.89
C ILE A 186 6.89 7.74 -5.35
N ALA A 187 6.87 7.60 -4.03
CA ALA A 187 6.77 6.32 -3.34
C ALA A 187 5.38 6.18 -2.74
N TYR A 188 4.65 5.16 -3.16
CA TYR A 188 3.27 4.90 -2.80
C TYR A 188 3.19 3.70 -1.86
N PHE A 189 2.69 3.90 -0.65
CA PHE A 189 2.64 2.89 0.41
C PHE A 189 1.19 2.51 0.73
N ASN A 190 0.89 1.22 0.62
CA ASN A 190 -0.45 0.70 0.85
C ASN A 190 -0.56 0.04 2.22
N GLU A 191 -1.47 0.53 3.06
CA GLU A 191 -1.80 0.04 4.39
C GLU A 191 -0.73 0.29 5.48
N TRP A 192 -1.15 0.18 6.75
CA TRP A 192 -0.30 0.33 7.94
C TRP A 192 0.98 -0.54 7.87
N MET A 193 0.87 -1.69 7.20
CA MET A 193 1.97 -2.65 7.01
C MET A 193 3.19 -2.02 6.34
N LEU A 194 3.02 -0.96 5.57
CA LEU A 194 4.08 -0.23 4.86
C LEU A 194 4.49 1.08 5.56
N GLY A 195 3.92 1.41 6.71
CA GLY A 195 4.14 2.69 7.37
C GLY A 195 5.60 2.97 7.73
N PHE A 196 6.39 1.97 8.14
CA PHE A 196 7.82 2.18 8.43
C PHE A 196 8.62 2.56 7.17
N GLY A 197 8.24 2.07 5.99
CA GLY A 197 8.89 2.45 4.74
C GLY A 197 8.61 3.89 4.35
N GLU A 198 7.38 4.33 4.54
CA GLU A 198 6.98 5.73 4.36
C GLU A 198 7.78 6.65 5.30
N LEU A 199 7.76 6.35 6.61
CA LEU A 199 8.46 7.12 7.64
C LEU A 199 9.98 7.12 7.43
N TYR A 200 10.55 6.00 6.97
CA TYR A 200 11.96 5.91 6.59
C TYR A 200 12.31 6.94 5.51
N LEU A 201 11.54 7.02 4.43
CA LEU A 201 11.79 7.96 3.35
C LEU A 201 11.62 9.41 3.82
N GLN A 202 10.64 9.70 4.67
CA GLN A 202 10.47 11.03 5.25
C GLN A 202 11.69 11.49 6.06
N LYS A 203 12.42 10.56 6.66
CA LYS A 203 13.63 10.86 7.44
C LYS A 203 14.88 10.97 6.58
N TYR A 204 15.10 9.99 5.69
CA TYR A 204 16.39 9.81 5.00
C TYR A 204 16.42 10.29 3.56
N VAL A 205 15.27 10.32 2.89
CA VAL A 205 15.16 10.73 1.47
C VAL A 205 13.91 11.63 1.26
N PRO A 206 13.82 12.77 1.97
CA PRO A 206 12.65 13.64 1.94
C PRO A 206 12.40 14.31 0.57
N GLN A 207 13.27 14.07 -0.41
CA GLN A 207 13.13 14.51 -1.80
C GLN A 207 12.14 13.63 -2.59
N ILE A 208 11.93 12.39 -2.15
CA ILE A 208 10.92 11.50 -2.70
C ILE A 208 9.57 11.87 -2.07
N ALA A 209 8.60 12.20 -2.91
CA ALA A 209 7.24 12.45 -2.44
C ALA A 209 6.58 11.14 -2.02
N THR A 210 5.99 11.11 -0.82
CA THR A 210 5.32 9.92 -0.29
C THR A 210 3.81 10.04 -0.39
N VAL A 211 3.17 8.93 -0.81
CA VAL A 211 1.72 8.75 -0.75
C VAL A 211 1.43 7.57 0.16
N PHE A 212 0.62 7.78 1.17
CA PHE A 212 0.17 6.72 2.06
C PHE A 212 -1.33 6.50 1.89
N THR A 213 -1.74 5.24 1.69
CA THR A 213 -3.16 4.88 1.52
C THR A 213 -3.59 3.87 2.57
N THR A 214 -4.61 4.24 3.33
CA THR A 214 -5.37 3.32 4.19
C THR A 214 -6.63 2.87 3.46
N HIS A 215 -6.80 1.55 3.26
CA HIS A 215 -7.98 0.97 2.64
C HIS A 215 -9.11 0.74 3.65
N ALA A 216 -8.77 0.51 4.91
CA ALA A 216 -9.66 0.56 6.07
C ALA A 216 -8.78 0.72 7.31
N THR A 217 -9.19 1.56 8.26
CA THR A 217 -8.37 1.79 9.45
C THR A 217 -8.20 0.51 10.28
N SER A 218 -6.98 0.22 10.74
CA SER A 218 -6.70 -0.97 11.55
C SER A 218 -7.55 -0.99 12.82
N ILE A 219 -7.68 0.16 13.47
CA ILE A 219 -8.49 0.29 14.67
C ILE A 219 -10.00 0.22 14.39
N GLY A 220 -10.48 0.76 13.26
CA GLY A 220 -11.89 0.65 12.85
C GLY A 220 -12.28 -0.81 12.60
N ARG A 221 -11.42 -1.57 11.90
CA ARG A 221 -11.62 -3.03 11.74
C ARG A 221 -11.70 -3.75 13.09
N SER A 222 -10.84 -3.38 14.05
CA SER A 222 -10.81 -3.98 15.37
C SER A 222 -12.08 -3.63 16.19
N ILE A 223 -12.55 -2.39 16.13
CA ILE A 223 -13.81 -1.96 16.76
C ILE A 223 -14.97 -2.81 16.24
N ALA A 224 -15.14 -2.89 14.92
CA ALA A 224 -16.20 -3.67 14.29
C ALA A 224 -16.06 -5.17 14.57
N GLY A 225 -14.85 -5.72 14.47
CA GLY A 225 -14.56 -7.14 14.73
C GLY A 225 -14.82 -7.57 16.17
N ASN A 226 -14.81 -6.66 17.13
CA ASN A 226 -15.18 -6.88 18.52
C ASN A 226 -16.68 -6.59 18.81
N GLY A 227 -17.51 -6.52 17.77
CA GLY A 227 -18.97 -6.36 17.91
C GLY A 227 -19.40 -4.97 18.36
N LYS A 228 -18.53 -3.97 18.33
CA LYS A 228 -18.87 -2.59 18.66
C LYS A 228 -19.44 -1.86 17.43
N PRO A 229 -20.49 -1.03 17.58
CA PRO A 229 -21.16 -0.37 16.46
C PRO A 229 -20.28 0.78 15.90
N LEU A 230 -19.37 0.45 14.97
CA LEU A 230 -18.39 1.40 14.44
C LEU A 230 -19.04 2.70 13.94
N TYR A 231 -19.92 2.61 12.96
CA TYR A 231 -20.51 3.80 12.34
C TYR A 231 -21.62 4.43 13.16
N GLY A 232 -22.38 3.62 13.91
CA GLY A 232 -23.45 4.12 14.79
C GLY A 232 -22.95 4.94 15.97
N CYS A 233 -21.69 4.76 16.38
CA CYS A 233 -21.07 5.43 17.53
C CYS A 233 -19.75 6.15 17.16
N MET A 234 -19.48 6.38 15.88
CA MET A 234 -18.20 6.90 15.40
C MET A 234 -17.73 8.13 16.16
N ASN A 235 -18.58 9.13 16.35
CA ASN A 235 -18.25 10.38 17.04
C ASN A 235 -17.89 10.21 18.53
N GLY A 236 -18.21 9.07 19.13
CA GLY A 236 -17.89 8.74 20.53
C GLY A 236 -16.55 8.01 20.70
N TYR A 237 -15.91 7.61 19.62
CA TYR A 237 -14.63 6.89 19.69
C TYR A 237 -13.45 7.86 19.62
N ASP A 238 -12.50 7.64 20.51
CA ASP A 238 -11.13 8.17 20.43
C ASP A 238 -10.22 7.03 20.00
N GLY A 239 -9.46 7.22 18.91
CA GLY A 239 -8.65 6.18 18.30
C GLY A 239 -7.59 5.61 19.25
N ASN A 240 -6.91 6.47 20.00
CA ASN A 240 -5.87 6.03 20.95
C ASN A 240 -6.46 5.27 22.14
N ARG A 241 -7.65 5.70 22.63
CA ARG A 241 -8.34 4.99 23.69
C ARG A 241 -8.81 3.61 23.22
N MET A 242 -9.40 3.55 22.04
CA MET A 242 -9.84 2.29 21.46
C MET A 242 -8.66 1.35 21.17
N ALA A 243 -7.54 1.88 20.72
CA ALA A 243 -6.33 1.09 20.52
C ALA A 243 -5.87 0.42 21.83
N ARG A 244 -5.84 1.15 22.95
CA ARG A 244 -5.52 0.58 24.27
C ARG A 244 -6.55 -0.46 24.72
N GLU A 245 -7.84 -0.18 24.54
CA GLU A 245 -8.92 -1.09 24.94
C GLU A 245 -8.88 -2.41 24.17
N LEU A 246 -8.51 -2.37 22.88
CA LEU A 246 -8.55 -3.51 21.97
C LEU A 246 -7.15 -4.11 21.67
N ASN A 247 -6.13 -3.70 22.43
CA ASN A 247 -4.74 -4.15 22.24
C ASN A 247 -4.23 -3.94 20.81
N MET A 248 -4.48 -2.75 20.26
CA MET A 248 -4.11 -2.36 18.89
C MET A 248 -3.09 -1.22 18.85
N GLU A 249 -2.46 -0.88 20.00
CA GLU A 249 -1.61 0.30 20.14
C GLU A 249 -0.53 0.38 19.07
N ALA A 250 0.18 -0.72 18.82
CA ALA A 250 1.29 -0.73 17.87
C ALA A 250 0.81 -0.50 16.42
N LYS A 251 -0.18 -1.27 15.96
CA LYS A 251 -0.73 -1.12 14.59
C LYS A 251 -1.38 0.24 14.37
N HIS A 252 -2.15 0.70 15.36
CA HIS A 252 -2.77 2.02 15.33
C HIS A 252 -1.72 3.13 15.30
N SER A 253 -0.68 3.01 16.12
CA SER A 253 0.39 4.01 16.20
C SER A 253 1.11 4.18 14.87
N VAL A 254 1.52 3.09 14.22
CA VAL A 254 2.21 3.17 12.92
C VAL A 254 1.30 3.74 11.83
N GLU A 255 0.04 3.30 11.76
CA GLU A 255 -0.92 3.81 10.77
C GLU A 255 -1.16 5.31 10.94
N LYS A 256 -1.36 5.75 12.18
CA LYS A 256 -1.58 7.15 12.52
C LYS A 256 -0.37 8.03 12.17
N GLN A 257 0.84 7.57 12.47
CA GLN A 257 2.03 8.34 12.16
C GLN A 257 2.34 8.34 10.66
N ALA A 258 2.19 7.22 9.95
CA ALA A 258 2.32 7.20 8.51
C ALA A 258 1.30 8.14 7.84
N ALA A 259 0.03 8.08 8.24
CA ALA A 259 -0.96 9.04 7.79
C ALA A 259 -0.55 10.49 8.06
N ARG A 260 0.03 10.78 9.24
CA ARG A 260 0.41 12.13 9.66
C ARG A 260 1.59 12.72 8.87
N TYR A 261 2.58 11.90 8.53
CA TYR A 261 3.83 12.37 7.95
C TYR A 261 3.87 12.26 6.43
N ALA A 262 3.01 11.47 5.79
CA ALA A 262 2.93 11.37 4.34
C ALA A 262 2.69 12.75 3.69
N ASP A 263 3.34 13.00 2.54
CA ASP A 263 3.12 14.20 1.74
C ASP A 263 1.69 14.25 1.20
N CYS A 264 1.12 13.07 0.88
CA CYS A 264 -0.27 12.91 0.51
C CYS A 264 -0.86 11.69 1.21
N PHE A 265 -1.88 11.89 2.03
CA PHE A 265 -2.64 10.82 2.66
C PHE A 265 -3.94 10.57 1.90
N THR A 266 -4.19 9.32 1.52
CA THR A 266 -5.38 8.95 0.73
C THR A 266 -6.14 7.79 1.35
N THR A 267 -7.39 7.66 0.96
CA THR A 267 -8.23 6.49 1.27
C THR A 267 -9.19 6.19 0.11
N VAL A 268 -9.87 5.07 0.19
CA VAL A 268 -10.64 4.50 -0.94
C VAL A 268 -12.13 4.83 -0.91
N SER A 269 -12.66 5.43 0.15
CA SER A 269 -14.08 5.79 0.24
C SER A 269 -14.35 6.91 1.25
N ASP A 270 -15.48 7.60 1.10
CA ASP A 270 -15.92 8.63 2.04
C ASP A 270 -16.18 8.07 3.45
N ILE A 271 -16.62 6.81 3.54
CA ILE A 271 -16.83 6.12 4.81
C ILE A 271 -15.49 5.94 5.52
N THR A 272 -14.47 5.42 4.82
CA THR A 272 -13.11 5.29 5.38
C THR A 272 -12.50 6.66 5.67
N ALA A 273 -12.78 7.68 4.88
CA ALA A 273 -12.34 9.05 5.18
C ALA A 273 -12.92 9.58 6.51
N THR A 274 -14.13 9.17 6.85
CA THR A 274 -14.72 9.48 8.16
C THR A 274 -14.01 8.75 9.30
N GLU A 275 -13.66 7.47 9.10
CA GLU A 275 -12.83 6.72 10.05
C GLU A 275 -11.46 7.38 10.26
N CYS A 276 -10.77 7.72 9.18
CA CYS A 276 -9.46 8.38 9.24
C CYS A 276 -9.52 9.68 10.05
N ARG A 277 -10.50 10.50 9.78
CA ARG A 277 -10.69 11.78 10.46
C ARG A 277 -10.91 11.61 11.95
N GLN A 278 -11.73 10.63 12.34
CA GLN A 278 -12.12 10.39 13.73
C GLN A 278 -11.09 9.57 14.51
N LEU A 279 -10.49 8.56 13.87
CA LEU A 279 -9.68 7.57 14.57
C LEU A 279 -8.17 7.82 14.42
N LEU A 280 -7.74 8.41 13.29
CA LEU A 280 -6.32 8.73 13.04
C LEU A 280 -5.99 10.21 13.28
N ASP A 281 -6.98 11.04 13.65
CA ASP A 281 -6.84 12.49 13.82
C ASP A 281 -6.32 13.20 12.55
N ARG A 282 -6.53 12.61 11.38
CA ARG A 282 -6.19 13.20 10.09
C ARG A 282 -7.23 12.88 9.02
N ALA A 283 -7.76 13.92 8.38
CA ALA A 283 -8.55 13.74 7.16
C ALA A 283 -7.63 13.35 6.01
N PRO A 284 -8.01 12.42 5.13
CA PRO A 284 -7.27 12.19 3.90
C PRO A 284 -7.33 13.44 3.01
N ASP A 285 -6.25 13.66 2.27
CA ASP A 285 -6.15 14.76 1.32
C ASP A 285 -7.02 14.50 0.09
N ILE A 286 -7.13 13.22 -0.31
CA ILE A 286 -7.92 12.79 -1.47
C ILE A 286 -8.57 11.43 -1.17
N VAL A 287 -9.83 11.29 -1.58
CA VAL A 287 -10.49 9.98 -1.67
C VAL A 287 -10.31 9.43 -3.08
N THR A 288 -9.67 8.26 -3.20
CA THR A 288 -9.37 7.59 -4.47
C THR A 288 -10.07 6.24 -4.51
N PRO A 289 -11.33 6.15 -4.98
CA PRO A 289 -12.04 4.89 -5.07
C PRO A 289 -11.28 3.86 -5.90
N ASN A 290 -11.36 2.59 -5.48
CA ASN A 290 -10.75 1.50 -6.22
C ASN A 290 -11.28 1.45 -7.64
N GLY A 291 -10.37 1.36 -8.61
CA GLY A 291 -10.69 1.23 -10.02
C GLY A 291 -11.10 -0.19 -10.38
N PHE A 292 -11.59 -0.31 -11.59
CA PHE A 292 -12.05 -1.57 -12.16
C PHE A 292 -11.71 -1.58 -13.65
N GLU A 293 -11.11 -2.69 -14.10
CA GLU A 293 -10.79 -2.87 -15.52
C GLU A 293 -12.00 -3.45 -16.26
N PRO A 294 -12.48 -2.78 -17.32
CA PRO A 294 -13.66 -3.23 -18.06
C PRO A 294 -13.56 -4.65 -18.62
N ASP A 295 -12.36 -5.12 -18.90
CA ASP A 295 -12.10 -6.45 -19.44
C ASP A 295 -12.50 -7.59 -18.50
N PHE A 296 -12.73 -7.31 -17.21
CA PHE A 296 -13.28 -8.28 -16.26
C PHE A 296 -14.74 -8.63 -16.58
N VAL A 297 -15.46 -7.74 -17.22
CA VAL A 297 -16.85 -7.99 -17.63
C VAL A 297 -16.85 -8.51 -19.07
N PRO A 298 -17.37 -9.71 -19.33
CA PRO A 298 -17.53 -10.20 -20.67
C PRO A 298 -18.41 -9.23 -21.48
N VAL A 299 -18.11 -9.07 -22.78
CA VAL A 299 -18.98 -8.30 -23.68
C VAL A 299 -20.41 -8.86 -23.66
N ALA A 300 -21.41 -7.97 -23.88
CA ALA A 300 -22.81 -8.25 -23.64
C ALA A 300 -23.28 -9.59 -24.27
N ASP A 301 -22.88 -9.87 -25.49
CA ASP A 301 -23.28 -11.09 -26.22
C ASP A 301 -22.66 -12.37 -25.63
N ALA A 302 -21.46 -12.27 -25.06
CA ALA A 302 -20.78 -13.40 -24.42
C ALA A 302 -21.16 -13.59 -22.93
N TYR A 303 -21.81 -12.60 -22.32
CA TYR A 303 -22.08 -12.57 -20.88
C TYR A 303 -22.91 -13.79 -20.41
N PRO A 304 -24.03 -14.20 -21.06
CA PRO A 304 -24.82 -15.32 -20.57
C PRO A 304 -24.03 -16.64 -20.55
N ALA A 305 -23.28 -16.92 -21.60
CA ALA A 305 -22.47 -18.15 -21.70
C ALA A 305 -21.33 -18.16 -20.66
N ARG A 306 -20.60 -17.04 -20.52
CA ARG A 306 -19.53 -16.90 -19.57
C ARG A 306 -20.03 -16.97 -18.12
N ARG A 307 -21.18 -16.35 -17.84
CA ARG A 307 -21.82 -16.45 -16.51
C ARG A 307 -22.17 -17.90 -16.16
N THR A 308 -22.76 -18.64 -17.11
CA THR A 308 -23.10 -20.06 -16.90
C THR A 308 -21.86 -20.91 -16.64
N GLU A 309 -20.78 -20.70 -17.39
CA GLU A 309 -19.52 -21.39 -17.19
C GLU A 309 -18.90 -21.07 -15.82
N ALA A 310 -18.87 -19.80 -15.43
CA ALA A 310 -18.35 -19.35 -14.15
C ALA A 310 -19.17 -19.92 -12.99
N ARG A 311 -20.51 -19.94 -13.12
CA ARG A 311 -21.40 -20.53 -12.11
C ARG A 311 -21.12 -22.01 -11.91
N LYS A 312 -20.95 -22.80 -12.98
CA LYS A 312 -20.60 -24.22 -12.88
C LYS A 312 -19.28 -24.44 -12.15
N LYS A 313 -18.27 -23.61 -12.40
CA LYS A 313 -16.99 -23.66 -11.66
C LYS A 313 -17.17 -23.35 -10.18
N LEU A 314 -17.94 -22.31 -9.87
CA LEU A 314 -18.20 -21.90 -8.49
C LEU A 314 -18.96 -22.99 -7.71
N LEU A 315 -19.99 -23.60 -8.31
CA LEU A 315 -20.72 -24.71 -7.70
C LEU A 315 -19.81 -25.88 -7.36
N ARG A 316 -18.94 -26.31 -8.30
CA ARG A 316 -17.98 -27.40 -8.03
C ARG A 316 -17.05 -27.11 -6.86
N VAL A 317 -16.53 -25.87 -6.77
CA VAL A 317 -15.69 -25.45 -5.66
C VAL A 317 -16.49 -25.48 -4.35
N ALA A 318 -17.70 -24.90 -4.35
CA ALA A 318 -18.57 -24.89 -3.20
C ALA A 318 -18.95 -26.30 -2.73
N GLU A 319 -19.30 -27.21 -3.62
CA GLU A 319 -19.59 -28.61 -3.32
C GLU A 319 -18.39 -29.32 -2.71
N THR A 320 -17.20 -29.10 -3.26
CA THR A 320 -15.97 -29.66 -2.72
C THR A 320 -15.70 -29.16 -1.30
N LEU A 321 -15.88 -27.89 -1.03
CA LEU A 321 -15.65 -27.27 0.28
C LEU A 321 -16.72 -27.65 1.31
N CYS A 322 -17.98 -27.74 0.88
CA CYS A 322 -19.12 -28.04 1.77
C CYS A 322 -19.34 -29.55 1.96
N GLY A 323 -18.72 -30.40 1.15
CA GLY A 323 -18.90 -31.86 1.16
C GLY A 323 -20.31 -32.32 0.83
N ARG A 324 -21.08 -31.52 0.10
CA ARG A 324 -22.48 -31.83 -0.31
C ARG A 324 -22.79 -31.25 -1.69
N THR A 325 -23.70 -31.89 -2.40
CA THR A 325 -24.25 -31.34 -3.65
C THR A 325 -25.06 -30.08 -3.40
N ILE A 326 -24.91 -29.12 -4.27
CA ILE A 326 -25.65 -27.84 -4.22
C ILE A 326 -26.56 -27.78 -5.47
N ASP A 327 -27.80 -27.40 -5.26
CA ASP A 327 -28.78 -27.23 -6.35
C ASP A 327 -28.24 -26.24 -7.40
N GLU A 328 -28.28 -26.61 -8.68
CA GLU A 328 -27.78 -25.77 -9.78
C GLU A 328 -28.51 -24.42 -9.85
N ASP A 329 -29.76 -24.36 -9.40
CA ASP A 329 -30.58 -23.14 -9.39
C ASP A 329 -30.50 -22.36 -8.07
N ALA A 330 -29.77 -22.87 -7.07
CA ALA A 330 -29.60 -22.20 -5.79
C ALA A 330 -29.06 -20.76 -5.96
N PHE A 331 -29.62 -19.82 -5.20
CA PHE A 331 -29.05 -18.48 -5.14
C PHE A 331 -27.75 -18.52 -4.31
N LEU A 332 -26.64 -18.10 -4.93
CA LEU A 332 -25.32 -18.13 -4.31
C LEU A 332 -24.96 -16.73 -3.83
N ILE A 333 -24.56 -16.63 -2.56
CA ILE A 333 -23.97 -15.44 -1.94
C ILE A 333 -22.56 -15.84 -1.50
N SER A 334 -21.55 -15.06 -1.92
CA SER A 334 -20.13 -15.28 -1.57
C SER A 334 -19.63 -14.15 -0.68
#